data_3183acb461025cbcf8b4af77bee241a8
#
_entry.id   3183acb461025cbcf8b4af77bee241a8
#
_cell.length_a   1.000
_cell.length_b   1.000
_cell.length_c   1.000
_cell.angle_alpha   90.00
_cell.angle_beta   90.00
_cell.angle_gamma   90.00
#
_symmetry.space_group_name_H-M   'P 1'
#
loop_
_entity.id
_entity.type
_entity.pdbx_description
1 polymer ?
#
loop_
_entity_poly.entity_id
_entity_poly.type
_entity_poly.pdbx_seq_one_letter_code
_entity_poly.pdbx_strand_id
1 'polypeptide(L)'
;MTTRPVFPSGLYGVTPDWDDLDQLSQAIEAAARGGMKVLQWRHKTCPAPRMIGMAREVKRACHANGVLLMINDHWRVAEAVGADGVHVGRDDDSPNAVRLALGPDALIGVSCYGDINHAKEMLAQGVDYIAFGTMFASATKPHAIPTDHQILTQARALVAQTGSNAKVVAIGGITAQNAEPLVAAGADSLAVVGGLFLASDIEASARALTHAFG
;
A
#
# COMPACT_ATOMS: atom_id res chain seq x y z
N MET A 1 -16.79 -15.03 -16.28
CA MET A 1 -16.86 -14.37 -14.97
C MET A 1 -15.45 -13.95 -14.63
N THR A 2 -15.13 -12.66 -14.71
CA THR A 2 -13.86 -12.13 -14.23
C THR A 2 -13.88 -12.23 -12.70
N THR A 3 -12.97 -13.00 -12.12
CA THR A 3 -12.82 -13.07 -10.68
C THR A 3 -12.32 -11.71 -10.20
N ARG A 4 -12.95 -11.14 -9.17
CA ARG A 4 -12.50 -9.91 -8.50
C ARG A 4 -10.99 -10.01 -8.20
N PRO A 5 -10.20 -8.98 -8.51
CA PRO A 5 -8.78 -9.00 -8.19
C PRO A 5 -8.57 -9.15 -6.68
N VAL A 6 -7.54 -9.91 -6.29
CA VAL A 6 -7.15 -10.12 -4.91
C VAL A 6 -5.90 -9.28 -4.66
N PHE A 7 -5.87 -8.51 -3.57
CA PHE A 7 -4.67 -7.77 -3.17
C PHE A 7 -3.53 -8.76 -2.90
N PRO A 8 -2.39 -8.64 -3.59
CA PRO A 8 -1.32 -9.64 -3.50
C PRO A 8 -0.51 -9.52 -2.21
N SER A 9 0.06 -10.63 -1.76
CA SER A 9 1.08 -10.63 -0.71
C SER A 9 2.45 -10.25 -1.30
N GLY A 10 3.33 -9.65 -0.50
CA GLY A 10 4.69 -9.28 -0.88
C GLY A 10 5.01 -7.80 -0.74
N LEU A 11 5.96 -7.31 -1.54
CA LEU A 11 6.42 -5.92 -1.47
C LEU A 11 5.38 -4.96 -2.07
N TYR A 12 5.04 -3.95 -1.30
CA TYR A 12 4.12 -2.86 -1.62
C TYR A 12 4.89 -1.52 -1.54
N GLY A 13 5.21 -0.92 -2.67
CA GLY A 13 5.88 0.37 -2.72
C GLY A 13 4.90 1.53 -2.45
N VAL A 14 5.33 2.53 -1.68
CA VAL A 14 4.59 3.80 -1.53
C VAL A 14 5.50 4.93 -1.97
N THR A 15 5.07 5.73 -2.95
CA THR A 15 5.93 6.77 -3.53
C THR A 15 6.25 7.88 -2.56
N PRO A 16 7.48 8.46 -2.60
CA PRO A 16 7.73 9.80 -2.10
C PRO A 16 6.96 10.86 -2.90
N ASP A 17 6.92 12.09 -2.41
CA ASP A 17 6.30 13.23 -3.10
C ASP A 17 7.23 13.74 -4.24
N TRP A 18 7.43 12.92 -5.29
CA TRP A 18 8.26 13.23 -6.45
C TRP A 18 7.44 13.79 -7.60
N ASP A 19 7.89 14.93 -8.15
CA ASP A 19 7.29 15.59 -9.32
C ASP A 19 7.85 15.07 -10.66
N ASP A 20 9.03 14.45 -10.65
CA ASP A 20 9.70 13.94 -11.83
C ASP A 20 9.13 12.59 -12.26
N LEU A 21 8.42 12.57 -13.38
CA LEU A 21 7.78 11.38 -13.94
C LEU A 21 8.78 10.36 -14.51
N ASP A 22 9.92 10.84 -15.03
CA ASP A 22 10.96 9.95 -15.54
C ASP A 22 11.63 9.21 -14.39
N GLN A 23 11.94 9.93 -13.30
CA GLN A 23 12.43 9.34 -12.07
C GLN A 23 11.45 8.31 -11.49
N LEU A 24 10.17 8.66 -11.42
CA LEU A 24 9.11 7.74 -10.94
C LEU A 24 9.02 6.49 -11.81
N SER A 25 9.03 6.64 -13.14
CA SER A 25 8.92 5.52 -14.06
C SER A 25 10.11 4.56 -13.93
N GLN A 26 11.33 5.08 -13.89
CA GLN A 26 12.55 4.29 -13.69
C GLN A 26 12.55 3.56 -12.33
N ALA A 27 12.11 4.25 -11.27
CA ALA A 27 12.02 3.68 -9.94
C ALA A 27 10.97 2.55 -9.86
N ILE A 28 9.81 2.72 -10.50
CA ILE A 28 8.76 1.69 -10.60
C ILE A 28 9.30 0.45 -11.32
N GLU A 29 9.96 0.63 -12.47
CA GLU A 29 10.54 -0.45 -13.24
C GLU A 29 11.60 -1.21 -12.42
N ALA A 30 12.53 -0.50 -11.78
CA ALA A 30 13.56 -1.10 -10.93
C ALA A 30 12.95 -1.87 -9.75
N ALA A 31 11.96 -1.29 -9.04
CA ALA A 31 11.27 -1.94 -7.94
C ALA A 31 10.49 -3.20 -8.40
N ALA A 32 9.85 -3.14 -9.57
CA ALA A 32 9.14 -4.27 -10.16
C ALA A 32 10.09 -5.43 -10.49
N ARG A 33 11.26 -5.15 -11.09
CA ARG A 33 12.30 -6.18 -11.32
C ARG A 33 12.79 -6.82 -10.01
N GLY A 34 12.78 -6.06 -8.91
CA GLY A 34 13.07 -6.56 -7.57
C GLY A 34 11.93 -7.31 -6.87
N GLY A 35 10.75 -7.41 -7.50
CA GLY A 35 9.61 -8.18 -7.01
C GLY A 35 8.47 -7.36 -6.38
N MET A 36 8.47 -6.03 -6.54
CA MET A 36 7.31 -5.20 -6.13
C MET A 36 6.07 -5.56 -6.95
N LYS A 37 4.94 -5.80 -6.26
CA LYS A 37 3.67 -6.20 -6.88
C LYS A 37 2.61 -5.12 -6.87
N VAL A 38 2.70 -4.18 -5.94
CA VAL A 38 1.75 -3.08 -5.75
C VAL A 38 2.51 -1.79 -5.55
N LEU A 39 2.01 -0.71 -6.14
CA LEU A 39 2.45 0.65 -5.86
C LEU A 39 1.29 1.47 -5.33
N GLN A 40 1.49 2.21 -4.25
CA GLN A 40 0.62 3.32 -3.87
C GLN A 40 1.25 4.62 -4.37
N TRP A 41 0.58 5.27 -5.31
CA TRP A 41 0.96 6.62 -5.67
C TRP A 41 0.42 7.60 -4.63
N ARG A 42 1.32 8.18 -3.88
CA ARG A 42 1.06 9.16 -2.84
C ARG A 42 1.87 10.40 -3.13
N HIS A 43 1.18 11.52 -3.38
CA HIS A 43 1.81 12.82 -3.66
C HIS A 43 1.00 13.92 -3.00
N LYS A 44 1.31 14.22 -1.74
CA LYS A 44 0.51 15.16 -0.92
C LYS A 44 0.62 16.61 -1.36
N THR A 45 1.67 16.96 -2.07
CA THR A 45 1.92 18.33 -2.55
C THR A 45 1.57 18.51 -4.03
N CYS A 46 1.07 17.45 -4.71
CA CYS A 46 0.69 17.54 -6.12
C CYS A 46 -0.47 18.53 -6.33
N PRO A 47 -0.31 19.56 -7.17
CA PRO A 47 -1.41 20.45 -7.49
C PRO A 47 -2.56 19.70 -8.18
N ALA A 48 -3.80 19.98 -7.75
CA ALA A 48 -5.00 19.31 -8.26
C ALA A 48 -5.10 19.28 -9.81
N PRO A 49 -4.76 20.34 -10.56
CA PRO A 49 -4.81 20.31 -12.03
C PRO A 49 -3.83 19.31 -12.67
N ARG A 50 -2.72 18.98 -12.01
CA ARG A 50 -1.71 18.04 -12.51
C ARG A 50 -1.97 16.59 -12.11
N MET A 51 -2.77 16.37 -11.05
CA MET A 51 -2.90 15.08 -10.36
C MET A 51 -3.36 13.96 -11.30
N ILE A 52 -4.41 14.19 -12.11
CA ILE A 52 -4.92 13.17 -13.05
C ILE A 52 -3.88 12.86 -14.14
N GLY A 53 -3.19 13.89 -14.65
CA GLY A 53 -2.13 13.69 -15.65
C GLY A 53 -0.99 12.82 -15.12
N MET A 54 -0.47 13.16 -13.95
CA MET A 54 0.60 12.39 -13.29
C MET A 54 0.15 10.96 -12.94
N ALA A 55 -1.04 10.80 -12.36
CA ALA A 55 -1.57 9.47 -12.02
C ALA A 55 -1.72 8.55 -13.25
N ARG A 56 -2.07 9.13 -14.43
CA ARG A 56 -2.16 8.38 -15.68
C ARG A 56 -0.80 7.87 -16.16
N GLU A 57 0.25 8.69 -16.02
CA GLU A 57 1.61 8.27 -16.35
C GLU A 57 2.11 7.18 -15.39
N VAL A 58 1.89 7.37 -14.08
CA VAL A 58 2.24 6.37 -13.07
C VAL A 58 1.50 5.05 -13.34
N LYS A 59 0.20 5.10 -13.69
CA LYS A 59 -0.55 3.90 -14.06
C LYS A 59 0.08 3.18 -15.25
N ARG A 60 0.47 3.92 -16.29
CA ARG A 60 1.13 3.34 -17.46
C ARG A 60 2.42 2.60 -17.06
N ALA A 61 3.26 3.25 -16.25
CA ALA A 61 4.50 2.65 -15.75
C ALA A 61 4.24 1.39 -14.91
N CYS A 62 3.26 1.43 -14.00
CA CYS A 62 2.87 0.27 -13.19
C CYS A 62 2.42 -0.90 -14.07
N HIS A 63 1.43 -0.68 -14.93
CA HIS A 63 0.85 -1.75 -15.75
C HIS A 63 1.83 -2.34 -16.76
N ALA A 64 2.73 -1.52 -17.32
CA ALA A 64 3.81 -2.01 -18.20
C ALA A 64 4.75 -2.98 -17.48
N ASN A 65 4.84 -2.92 -16.16
CA ASN A 65 5.69 -3.76 -15.32
C ASN A 65 4.91 -4.80 -14.49
N GLY A 66 3.61 -4.99 -14.74
CA GLY A 66 2.77 -5.95 -14.02
C GLY A 66 2.51 -5.58 -12.55
N VAL A 67 2.61 -4.29 -12.21
CA VAL A 67 2.38 -3.75 -10.86
C VAL A 67 0.99 -3.17 -10.76
N LEU A 68 0.24 -3.49 -9.70
CA LEU A 68 -1.06 -2.88 -9.41
C LEU A 68 -0.86 -1.45 -8.88
N LEU A 69 -1.73 -0.53 -9.31
CA LEU A 69 -1.72 0.85 -8.85
C LEU A 69 -2.84 1.12 -7.85
N MET A 70 -2.48 1.56 -6.66
CA MET A 70 -3.35 2.16 -5.66
C MET A 70 -3.17 3.68 -5.64
N ILE A 71 -4.26 4.44 -5.63
CA ILE A 71 -4.20 5.91 -5.43
C ILE A 71 -4.42 6.21 -3.94
N ASN A 72 -3.59 7.07 -3.36
CA ASN A 72 -3.74 7.49 -1.97
C ASN A 72 -4.83 8.56 -1.84
N ASP A 73 -5.79 8.40 -0.93
CA ASP A 73 -6.89 9.31 -0.52
C ASP A 73 -7.87 9.70 -1.66
N HIS A 74 -7.40 9.97 -2.85
CA HIS A 74 -8.16 10.59 -3.94
C HIS A 74 -8.87 9.58 -4.85
N TRP A 75 -9.97 8.96 -4.38
CA TRP A 75 -10.70 7.97 -5.17
C TRP A 75 -11.23 8.49 -6.52
N ARG A 76 -11.57 9.79 -6.62
CA ARG A 76 -11.97 10.40 -7.90
C ARG A 76 -10.84 10.42 -8.93
N VAL A 77 -9.59 10.52 -8.48
CA VAL A 77 -8.42 10.35 -9.36
C VAL A 77 -8.29 8.89 -9.77
N ALA A 78 -8.48 7.95 -8.84
CA ALA A 78 -8.48 6.52 -9.14
C ALA A 78 -9.51 6.17 -10.22
N GLU A 79 -10.74 6.68 -10.10
CA GLU A 79 -11.79 6.55 -11.09
C GLU A 79 -11.38 7.12 -12.45
N ALA A 80 -10.93 8.38 -12.47
CA ALA A 80 -10.59 9.11 -13.70
C ALA A 80 -9.45 8.45 -14.51
N VAL A 81 -8.52 7.76 -13.84
CA VAL A 81 -7.43 7.04 -14.50
C VAL A 81 -7.67 5.55 -14.62
N GLY A 82 -8.73 5.01 -14.01
CA GLY A 82 -9.03 3.59 -13.93
C GLY A 82 -7.94 2.83 -13.19
N ALA A 83 -7.48 3.33 -12.04
CA ALA A 83 -6.52 2.63 -11.18
C ALA A 83 -7.10 1.32 -10.65
N ASP A 84 -6.23 0.41 -10.17
CA ASP A 84 -6.67 -0.89 -9.64
C ASP A 84 -7.35 -0.75 -8.28
N GLY A 85 -7.09 0.36 -7.58
CA GLY A 85 -7.75 0.63 -6.30
C GLY A 85 -7.33 1.93 -5.64
N VAL A 86 -7.73 2.06 -4.38
CA VAL A 86 -7.48 3.24 -3.54
C VAL A 86 -7.12 2.83 -2.12
N HIS A 87 -6.26 3.62 -1.50
CA HIS A 87 -5.97 3.55 -0.06
C HIS A 87 -6.57 4.77 0.61
N VAL A 88 -7.39 4.56 1.64
CA VAL A 88 -8.05 5.62 2.40
C VAL A 88 -7.59 5.64 3.85
N GLY A 89 -7.49 6.84 4.41
CA GLY A 89 -7.22 7.09 5.82
C GLY A 89 -8.51 7.21 6.65
N ARG A 90 -8.33 7.60 7.91
CA ARG A 90 -9.45 7.71 8.87
C ARG A 90 -10.43 8.85 8.53
N ASP A 91 -9.90 9.93 7.97
CA ASP A 91 -10.66 11.18 7.72
C ASP A 91 -11.15 11.27 6.27
N ASP A 92 -10.91 10.21 5.47
CA ASP A 92 -11.34 10.13 4.08
C ASP A 92 -12.75 9.55 3.95
N ASP A 93 -13.25 9.46 2.71
CA ASP A 93 -14.55 8.84 2.42
C ASP A 93 -14.58 7.37 2.89
N SER A 94 -15.74 6.90 3.37
CA SER A 94 -15.88 5.53 3.86
C SER A 94 -15.62 4.49 2.75
N PRO A 95 -15.06 3.29 3.09
CA PRO A 95 -14.86 2.22 2.12
C PRO A 95 -16.11 1.86 1.32
N ASN A 96 -17.29 1.87 1.97
CA ASN A 96 -18.56 1.59 1.31
C ASN A 96 -18.90 2.65 0.25
N ALA A 97 -18.71 3.95 0.55
CA ALA A 97 -18.94 5.03 -0.42
C ALA A 97 -17.99 4.93 -1.60
N VAL A 98 -16.71 4.64 -1.33
CA VAL A 98 -15.69 4.44 -2.35
C VAL A 98 -16.00 3.21 -3.21
N ARG A 99 -16.45 2.10 -2.62
CA ARG A 99 -16.86 0.89 -3.33
C ARG A 99 -18.03 1.15 -4.27
N LEU A 100 -19.02 1.94 -3.83
CA LEU A 100 -20.16 2.31 -4.67
C LEU A 100 -19.75 3.15 -5.88
N ALA A 101 -18.74 4.01 -5.71
CA ALA A 101 -18.25 4.87 -6.79
C ALA A 101 -17.36 4.10 -7.79
N LEU A 102 -16.39 3.32 -7.28
CA LEU A 102 -15.39 2.65 -8.13
C LEU A 102 -15.86 1.30 -8.69
N GLY A 103 -16.94 0.74 -8.14
CA GLY A 103 -17.45 -0.57 -8.51
C GLY A 103 -16.87 -1.73 -7.71
N PRO A 104 -17.39 -2.95 -7.94
CA PRO A 104 -17.10 -4.13 -7.12
C PRO A 104 -15.67 -4.65 -7.28
N ASP A 105 -15.02 -4.37 -8.39
CA ASP A 105 -13.70 -4.92 -8.72
C ASP A 105 -12.53 -4.06 -8.20
N ALA A 106 -12.78 -2.80 -7.79
CA ALA A 106 -11.73 -1.93 -7.26
C ALA A 106 -11.17 -2.47 -5.93
N LEU A 107 -9.87 -2.44 -5.75
CA LEU A 107 -9.23 -2.76 -4.48
C LEU A 107 -9.33 -1.57 -3.51
N ILE A 108 -9.75 -1.83 -2.27
CA ILE A 108 -9.84 -0.79 -1.23
C ILE A 108 -9.03 -1.21 -0.02
N GLY A 109 -8.04 -0.40 0.32
CA GLY A 109 -7.27 -0.56 1.53
C GLY A 109 -7.47 0.57 2.51
N VAL A 110 -7.28 0.31 3.79
CA VAL A 110 -7.47 1.30 4.84
C VAL A 110 -6.32 1.34 5.83
N SER A 111 -6.02 2.55 6.34
CA SER A 111 -5.13 2.75 7.47
C SER A 111 -5.83 2.49 8.78
N CYS A 112 -5.36 1.50 9.54
CA CYS A 112 -5.88 1.17 10.88
C CYS A 112 -4.95 1.66 12.01
N TYR A 113 -3.79 2.21 11.68
CA TYR A 113 -2.80 2.70 12.66
C TYR A 113 -2.38 1.58 13.63
N GLY A 114 -2.70 1.67 14.92
CA GLY A 114 -2.53 0.61 15.92
C GLY A 114 -3.87 0.17 16.53
N ASP A 115 -4.99 0.39 15.85
CA ASP A 115 -6.34 0.20 16.36
C ASP A 115 -7.01 -1.04 15.76
N ILE A 116 -7.08 -2.13 16.53
CA ILE A 116 -7.69 -3.39 16.12
C ILE A 116 -9.23 -3.30 16.02
N ASN A 117 -9.86 -2.41 16.80
CA ASN A 117 -11.31 -2.24 16.74
C ASN A 117 -11.69 -1.52 15.44
N HIS A 118 -10.92 -0.49 15.06
CA HIS A 118 -11.09 0.15 13.77
C HIS A 118 -10.89 -0.85 12.60
N ALA A 119 -9.88 -1.71 12.68
CA ALA A 119 -9.69 -2.76 11.68
C ALA A 119 -10.90 -3.69 11.56
N LYS A 120 -11.53 -4.06 12.69
CA LYS A 120 -12.74 -4.89 12.70
C LYS A 120 -13.91 -4.19 11.98
N GLU A 121 -14.11 -2.89 12.22
CA GLU A 121 -15.13 -2.10 11.54
C GLU A 121 -14.89 -2.01 10.04
N MET A 122 -13.64 -1.86 9.62
CA MET A 122 -13.27 -1.79 8.20
C MET A 122 -13.45 -3.14 7.50
N LEU A 123 -13.07 -4.24 8.14
CA LEU A 123 -13.33 -5.59 7.61
C LEU A 123 -14.82 -5.85 7.39
N ALA A 124 -15.69 -5.36 8.26
CA ALA A 124 -17.14 -5.45 8.07
C ALA A 124 -17.65 -4.67 6.86
N GLN A 125 -16.88 -3.68 6.36
CA GLN A 125 -17.16 -2.94 5.13
C GLN A 125 -16.56 -3.58 3.87
N GLY A 126 -15.95 -4.77 3.97
CA GLY A 126 -15.45 -5.53 2.85
C GLY A 126 -14.21 -4.94 2.17
N VAL A 127 -13.31 -4.34 2.96
CA VAL A 127 -12.01 -3.85 2.45
C VAL A 127 -11.09 -5.01 2.04
N ASP A 128 -10.15 -4.74 1.13
CA ASP A 128 -9.24 -5.74 0.57
C ASP A 128 -7.95 -5.88 1.38
N TYR A 129 -7.58 -4.84 2.14
CA TYR A 129 -6.51 -4.92 3.13
C TYR A 129 -6.68 -3.88 4.24
N ILE A 130 -6.10 -4.20 5.39
CA ILE A 130 -5.98 -3.36 6.57
C ILE A 130 -4.49 -3.10 6.85
N ALA A 131 -4.10 -1.83 6.98
CA ALA A 131 -2.70 -1.44 7.14
C ALA A 131 -2.43 -0.91 8.55
N PHE A 132 -1.39 -1.44 9.19
CA PHE A 132 -0.96 -1.08 10.54
C PHE A 132 0.42 -0.42 10.53
N GLY A 133 0.57 0.61 11.31
CA GLY A 133 1.83 1.33 11.49
C GLY A 133 1.65 2.60 12.32
N THR A 134 2.74 3.20 12.66
CA THR A 134 4.10 2.93 12.13
C THR A 134 4.77 1.78 12.91
N MET A 135 5.45 0.85 12.20
CA MET A 135 6.13 -0.28 12.87
C MET A 135 7.45 0.15 13.50
N PHE A 136 8.17 1.06 12.86
CA PHE A 136 9.43 1.60 13.33
C PHE A 136 9.46 3.13 13.19
N ALA A 137 10.32 3.80 13.95
CA ALA A 137 10.59 5.22 13.74
C ALA A 137 11.08 5.48 12.32
N SER A 138 10.64 6.57 11.70
CA SER A 138 11.00 6.90 10.32
C SER A 138 11.24 8.38 10.13
N ALA A 139 12.09 8.73 9.16
CA ALA A 139 12.29 10.13 8.77
C ALA A 139 11.01 10.81 8.26
N THR A 140 10.09 10.04 7.67
CA THR A 140 8.81 10.56 7.13
C THR A 140 7.81 10.95 8.23
N LYS A 141 7.89 10.29 9.40
CA LYS A 141 7.03 10.56 10.56
C LYS A 141 7.83 10.45 11.85
N PRO A 142 8.73 11.41 12.16
CA PRO A 142 9.69 11.28 13.26
C PRO A 142 9.04 11.28 14.66
N HIS A 143 7.83 11.82 14.79
CA HIS A 143 7.10 11.90 16.06
C HIS A 143 6.03 10.80 16.23
N ALA A 144 5.89 9.88 15.26
CA ALA A 144 4.93 8.79 15.40
C ALA A 144 5.46 7.75 16.38
N ILE A 145 4.62 7.37 17.33
CA ILE A 145 4.93 6.30 18.29
C ILE A 145 4.82 4.95 17.53
N PRO A 146 5.88 4.12 17.55
CA PRO A 146 5.82 2.81 16.96
C PRO A 146 4.72 1.94 17.58
N THR A 147 4.02 1.21 16.76
CA THR A 147 2.99 0.24 17.16
C THR A 147 3.66 -1.09 17.49
N ASP A 148 3.20 -1.78 18.53
CA ASP A 148 3.68 -3.13 18.86
C ASP A 148 3.37 -4.10 17.71
N HIS A 149 4.36 -4.89 17.30
CA HIS A 149 4.21 -5.87 16.22
C HIS A 149 3.16 -6.96 16.53
N GLN A 150 2.78 -7.17 17.79
CA GLN A 150 1.68 -8.06 18.18
C GLN A 150 0.35 -7.68 17.50
N ILE A 151 0.18 -6.43 17.08
CA ILE A 151 -1.00 -6.00 16.33
C ILE A 151 -1.17 -6.79 15.03
N LEU A 152 -0.09 -7.21 14.36
CA LEU A 152 -0.13 -8.00 13.13
C LEU A 152 -0.68 -9.40 13.40
N THR A 153 -0.26 -10.03 14.49
CA THR A 153 -0.78 -11.34 14.92
C THR A 153 -2.27 -11.24 15.28
N GLN A 154 -2.67 -10.17 15.99
CA GLN A 154 -4.09 -9.91 16.31
C GLN A 154 -4.90 -9.67 15.04
N ALA A 155 -4.38 -8.92 14.09
CA ALA A 155 -5.04 -8.65 12.81
C ALA A 155 -5.23 -9.92 11.98
N ARG A 156 -4.22 -10.81 11.92
CA ARG A 156 -4.35 -12.13 11.26
C ARG A 156 -5.44 -12.99 11.89
N ALA A 157 -5.47 -13.05 13.23
CA ALA A 157 -6.52 -13.77 13.94
C ALA A 157 -7.91 -13.17 13.65
N LEU A 158 -8.03 -11.84 13.62
CA LEU A 158 -9.26 -11.13 13.31
C LEU A 158 -9.75 -11.42 11.88
N VAL A 159 -8.86 -11.36 10.88
CA VAL A 159 -9.18 -11.71 9.48
C VAL A 159 -9.71 -13.14 9.38
N ALA A 160 -9.03 -14.10 10.04
CA ALA A 160 -9.47 -15.49 10.07
C ALA A 160 -10.84 -15.66 10.75
N GLN A 161 -11.09 -14.99 11.87
CA GLN A 161 -12.36 -15.04 12.61
C GLN A 161 -13.54 -14.46 11.82
N THR A 162 -13.30 -13.42 11.03
CA THR A 162 -14.34 -12.79 10.21
C THR A 162 -14.62 -13.52 8.90
N GLY A 163 -13.80 -14.50 8.53
CA GLY A 163 -13.86 -15.17 7.23
C GLY A 163 -13.51 -14.25 6.06
N SER A 164 -12.88 -13.11 6.33
CA SER A 164 -12.44 -12.16 5.30
C SER A 164 -11.23 -12.68 4.54
N ASN A 165 -11.10 -12.29 3.27
CA ASN A 165 -9.90 -12.50 2.45
C ASN A 165 -8.94 -11.31 2.49
N ALA A 166 -9.21 -10.30 3.33
CA ALA A 166 -8.39 -9.11 3.44
C ALA A 166 -6.96 -9.43 3.86
N LYS A 167 -6.01 -8.67 3.34
CA LYS A 167 -4.60 -8.80 3.68
C LYS A 167 -4.22 -7.91 4.86
N VAL A 168 -3.25 -8.37 5.65
CA VAL A 168 -2.64 -7.57 6.71
C VAL A 168 -1.37 -6.92 6.15
N VAL A 169 -1.34 -5.59 6.17
CA VAL A 169 -0.21 -4.78 5.66
C VAL A 169 0.49 -4.09 6.82
N ALA A 170 1.81 -4.20 6.88
CA ALA A 170 2.65 -3.43 7.80
C ALA A 170 3.28 -2.24 7.07
N ILE A 171 3.34 -1.07 7.74
CA ILE A 171 3.94 0.15 7.20
C ILE A 171 4.71 0.93 8.27
N GLY A 172 5.74 1.66 7.84
CA GLY A 172 6.47 2.65 8.64
C GLY A 172 7.84 2.20 9.09
N GLY A 173 8.87 2.87 8.60
CA GLY A 173 10.27 2.63 8.93
C GLY A 173 10.83 1.26 8.52
N ILE A 174 10.18 0.58 7.57
CA ILE A 174 10.55 -0.76 7.13
C ILE A 174 11.74 -0.69 6.17
N THR A 175 12.71 -1.59 6.40
CA THR A 175 13.91 -1.82 5.59
C THR A 175 14.13 -3.32 5.45
N ALA A 176 15.04 -3.74 4.58
CA ALA A 176 15.38 -5.17 4.44
C ALA A 176 15.87 -5.82 5.74
N GLN A 177 16.52 -5.02 6.62
CA GLN A 177 17.09 -5.51 7.88
C GLN A 177 16.03 -5.78 8.97
N ASN A 178 14.84 -5.18 8.86
CA ASN A 178 13.78 -5.31 9.87
C ASN A 178 12.46 -5.89 9.32
N ALA A 179 12.43 -6.33 8.08
CA ALA A 179 11.25 -6.82 7.38
C ALA A 179 10.77 -8.21 7.87
N GLU A 180 11.70 -9.15 8.01
CA GLU A 180 11.39 -10.56 8.33
C GLU A 180 10.55 -10.75 9.60
N PRO A 181 10.84 -10.08 10.75
CA PRO A 181 10.01 -10.19 11.95
C PRO A 181 8.55 -9.75 11.74
N LEU A 182 8.27 -8.81 10.83
CA LEU A 182 6.91 -8.36 10.54
C LEU A 182 6.14 -9.41 9.74
N VAL A 183 6.80 -10.07 8.79
CA VAL A 183 6.21 -11.19 8.03
C VAL A 183 5.93 -12.36 8.97
N ALA A 184 6.89 -12.71 9.84
CA ALA A 184 6.71 -13.74 10.86
C ALA A 184 5.58 -13.42 11.85
N ALA A 185 5.36 -12.15 12.19
CA ALA A 185 4.25 -11.69 13.02
C ALA A 185 2.88 -11.73 12.31
N GLY A 186 2.84 -11.95 10.99
CA GLY A 186 1.60 -12.14 10.24
C GLY A 186 1.29 -11.07 9.19
N ALA A 187 2.24 -10.21 8.83
CA ALA A 187 2.06 -9.33 7.69
C ALA A 187 2.04 -10.12 6.36
N ASP A 188 1.00 -9.94 5.56
CA ASP A 188 0.92 -10.46 4.19
C ASP A 188 1.71 -9.58 3.21
N SER A 189 1.79 -8.27 3.48
CA SER A 189 2.51 -7.33 2.63
C SER A 189 3.21 -6.26 3.46
N LEU A 190 4.34 -5.77 2.96
CA LEU A 190 5.12 -4.70 3.56
C LEU A 190 5.05 -3.46 2.68
N ALA A 191 4.44 -2.38 3.20
CA ALA A 191 4.37 -1.08 2.54
C ALA A 191 5.61 -0.25 2.88
N VAL A 192 6.40 0.10 1.89
CA VAL A 192 7.72 0.71 2.08
C VAL A 192 7.85 1.99 1.25
N VAL A 193 8.29 3.08 1.90
CA VAL A 193 8.61 4.37 1.26
C VAL A 193 10.14 4.51 1.15
N GLY A 194 10.76 5.05 2.18
CA GLY A 194 12.18 5.42 2.17
C GLY A 194 13.11 4.22 2.03
N GLY A 195 12.82 3.11 2.71
CA GLY A 195 13.62 1.87 2.62
C GLY A 195 13.65 1.26 1.21
N LEU A 196 12.78 1.71 0.31
CA LEU A 196 12.73 1.28 -1.10
C LEU A 196 13.18 2.41 -2.03
N PHE A 197 12.44 3.52 -2.08
CA PHE A 197 12.61 4.55 -3.11
C PHE A 197 13.76 5.53 -2.84
N LEU A 198 14.26 5.61 -1.59
CA LEU A 198 15.43 6.43 -1.26
C LEU A 198 16.73 5.61 -1.16
N ALA A 199 16.69 4.34 -1.52
CA ALA A 199 17.87 3.49 -1.62
C ALA A 199 18.73 3.89 -2.84
N SER A 200 20.04 3.73 -2.74
CA SER A 200 20.96 3.98 -3.86
C SER A 200 20.78 2.99 -5.04
N ASP A 201 20.26 1.79 -4.74
CA ASP A 201 19.88 0.77 -5.71
C ASP A 201 18.48 0.25 -5.33
N ILE A 202 17.48 0.74 -6.07
CA ILE A 202 16.06 0.42 -5.81
C ILE A 202 15.77 -1.06 -6.11
N GLU A 203 16.34 -1.62 -7.18
CA GLU A 203 16.11 -3.03 -7.53
C GLU A 203 16.69 -3.97 -6.48
N ALA A 204 17.94 -3.73 -6.05
CA ALA A 204 18.56 -4.52 -5.00
C ALA A 204 17.79 -4.42 -3.66
N SER A 205 17.31 -3.21 -3.31
CA SER A 205 16.49 -3.00 -2.11
C SER A 205 15.15 -3.72 -2.20
N ALA A 206 14.47 -3.65 -3.35
CA ALA A 206 13.22 -4.36 -3.59
C ALA A 206 13.41 -5.88 -3.48
N ARG A 207 14.47 -6.42 -4.07
CA ARG A 207 14.82 -7.85 -3.99
C ARG A 207 15.08 -8.29 -2.56
N ALA A 208 15.84 -7.50 -1.80
CA ALA A 208 16.12 -7.79 -0.39
C ALA A 208 14.85 -7.75 0.49
N LEU A 209 13.94 -6.79 0.25
CA LEU A 209 12.64 -6.71 0.92
C LEU A 209 11.72 -7.88 0.54
N THR A 210 11.73 -8.29 -0.74
CA THR A 210 10.92 -9.42 -1.23
C THR A 210 11.39 -10.74 -0.62
N HIS A 211 12.69 -10.88 -0.35
CA HIS A 211 13.27 -12.09 0.26
C HIS A 211 12.69 -12.37 1.67
N ALA A 212 12.18 -11.36 2.37
CA ALA A 212 11.53 -11.56 3.67
C ALA A 212 10.29 -12.45 3.62
N PHE A 213 9.73 -12.68 2.42
CA PHE A 213 8.54 -13.54 2.22
C PHE A 213 8.87 -14.99 1.85
N GLY A 214 10.14 -15.36 1.71
CA GLY A 214 10.60 -16.71 1.34
C GLY A 214 10.86 -16.88 -0.14
#